data_203a33385d784c40c3ef4753f4088bdf
#
_entry.id   203a33385d784c40c3ef4753f4088bdf
#
_cell.length_a   1.000
_cell.length_b   1.000
_cell.length_c   1.000
_cell.angle_alpha   90.00
_cell.angle_beta   90.00
_cell.angle_gamma   90.00
#
_symmetry.space_group_name_H-M   'P 1'
#
loop_
_entity.id
_entity.type
_entity.pdbx_description
1 polymer ?
#
loop_
_entity_poly.entity_id
_entity_poly.type
_entity_poly.pdbx_seq_one_letter_code
_entity_poly.pdbx_strand_id
1 'polypeptide(L)'
;FLDNMLRDKKNHRIEEIVVPKNSWTIGKTLKDLNIKEKVGLQIIAILDPISQNYNYYPNATDTILENMTLITLGDSERIETLTKFIN
;
A
#
# COMPACT_ATOMS: atom_id res chain seq x y z
N PHE A 1 -14.65 6.08 -13.90
CA PHE A 1 -14.06 5.86 -12.57
C PHE A 1 -13.03 6.93 -12.21
N LEU A 2 -12.01 7.13 -13.05
CA LEU A 2 -10.97 8.13 -12.77
C LEU A 2 -11.52 9.54 -12.68
N ASP A 3 -12.48 9.88 -13.52
CA ASP A 3 -13.10 11.19 -13.51
C ASP A 3 -13.84 11.44 -12.19
N ASN A 4 -14.57 10.44 -11.71
CA ASN A 4 -15.25 10.53 -10.42
C ASN A 4 -14.26 10.62 -9.26
N MET A 5 -13.15 9.89 -9.35
CA MET A 5 -12.11 9.90 -8.34
C MET A 5 -11.46 11.28 -8.23
N LEU A 6 -11.20 11.93 -9.36
CA LEU A 6 -10.61 13.27 -9.38
C LEU A 6 -11.53 14.33 -8.80
N ARG A 7 -12.84 14.10 -8.81
CA ARG A 7 -13.84 15.01 -8.27
C ARG A 7 -14.30 14.66 -6.87
N ASP A 8 -13.73 13.60 -6.30
CA ASP A 8 -14.09 13.13 -4.97
C ASP A 8 -13.68 14.15 -3.92
N LYS A 9 -14.65 14.57 -3.09
CA LYS A 9 -14.42 15.54 -2.01
C LYS A 9 -13.48 14.99 -0.93
N LYS A 10 -13.34 13.67 -0.84
CA LYS A 10 -12.47 13.02 0.15
C LYS A 10 -11.04 12.84 -0.36
N ASN A 11 -10.73 13.38 -1.53
CA ASN A 11 -9.39 13.26 -2.11
C ASN A 11 -8.93 11.82 -2.27
N HIS A 12 -9.79 10.95 -2.77
CA HIS A 12 -9.38 9.60 -3.12
C HIS A 12 -8.36 9.66 -4.24
N ARG A 13 -7.29 8.90 -4.09
CA ARG A 13 -6.19 8.90 -5.05
C ARG A 13 -5.40 7.60 -5.00
N ILE A 14 -4.58 7.42 -6.01
CA ILE A 14 -3.59 6.35 -6.05
C ILE A 14 -2.28 6.95 -5.57
N GLU A 15 -1.64 6.31 -4.61
CA GLU A 15 -0.40 6.80 -4.02
C GLU A 15 0.61 5.68 -3.89
N GLU A 16 1.87 6.00 -4.10
CA GLU A 16 2.98 5.08 -3.89
C GLU A 16 3.55 5.29 -2.50
N ILE A 17 3.65 4.21 -1.72
CA ILE A 17 4.21 4.26 -0.37
C ILE A 17 5.36 3.27 -0.31
N VAL A 18 6.56 3.76 -0.01
CA VAL A 18 7.75 2.91 0.08
C VAL A 18 7.90 2.39 1.50
N VAL A 19 8.12 1.09 1.63
CA VAL A 19 8.37 0.46 2.94
C VAL A 19 9.75 0.88 3.43
N PRO A 20 9.84 1.56 4.58
CA PRO A 20 11.13 2.02 5.11
C PRO A 20 12.04 0.86 5.51
N LYS A 21 13.33 1.13 5.53
CA LYS A 21 14.36 0.16 5.86
C LYS A 21 14.14 -0.55 7.19
N ASN A 22 13.65 0.16 8.19
CA ASN A 22 13.48 -0.37 9.54
C ASN A 22 12.02 -0.65 9.89
N SER A 23 11.17 -0.80 8.87
CA SER A 23 9.75 -1.06 9.10
C SER A 23 9.55 -2.39 9.85
N TRP A 24 8.69 -2.35 10.87
CA TRP A 24 8.33 -3.57 11.60
C TRP A 24 7.56 -4.57 10.74
N THR A 25 7.05 -4.12 9.57
CA THR A 25 6.25 -4.97 8.68
C THR A 25 7.11 -5.88 7.80
N ILE A 26 8.40 -5.62 7.71
CA ILE A 26 9.30 -6.42 6.88
C ILE A 26 9.28 -7.89 7.35
N GLY A 27 9.09 -8.80 6.41
CA GLY A 27 8.98 -10.24 6.71
C GLY A 27 7.57 -10.71 7.02
N LYS A 28 6.64 -9.80 7.22
CA LYS A 28 5.24 -10.16 7.43
C LYS A 28 4.51 -10.24 6.09
N THR A 29 3.40 -10.97 6.04
CA THR A 29 2.59 -11.07 4.83
C THR A 29 1.52 -10.01 4.79
N LEU A 30 0.96 -9.76 3.63
CA LEU A 30 -0.18 -8.84 3.51
C LEU A 30 -1.35 -9.30 4.38
N LYS A 31 -1.57 -10.61 4.47
CA LYS A 31 -2.60 -11.18 5.34
C LYS A 31 -2.36 -10.83 6.81
N ASP A 32 -1.12 -10.96 7.27
CA ASP A 32 -0.76 -10.64 8.66
C ASP A 32 -1.01 -9.18 8.99
N LEU A 33 -0.74 -8.29 8.03
CA LEU A 33 -0.92 -6.85 8.24
C LEU A 33 -2.37 -6.43 8.20
N ASN A 34 -3.20 -7.14 7.40
CA ASN A 34 -4.63 -6.87 7.28
C ASN A 34 -4.95 -5.39 7.06
N ILE A 35 -4.25 -4.78 6.12
CA ILE A 35 -4.29 -3.34 5.88
C ILE A 35 -5.70 -2.85 5.54
N LYS A 36 -6.43 -3.62 4.75
CA LYS A 36 -7.79 -3.25 4.37
C LYS A 36 -8.70 -3.05 5.58
N GLU A 37 -8.64 -3.96 6.54
CA GLU A 37 -9.47 -3.89 7.74
C GLU A 37 -8.94 -2.87 8.75
N LYS A 38 -7.63 -2.82 8.94
CA LYS A 38 -7.03 -1.98 9.98
C LYS A 38 -6.87 -0.52 9.56
N VAL A 39 -6.62 -0.28 8.29
CA VAL A 39 -6.35 1.07 7.78
C VAL A 39 -7.44 1.56 6.85
N GLY A 40 -8.13 0.64 6.17
CA GLY A 40 -9.19 1.00 5.24
C GLY A 40 -8.67 1.35 3.84
N LEU A 41 -7.46 0.91 3.50
CA LEU A 41 -6.87 1.10 2.18
C LEU A 41 -6.83 -0.19 1.41
N GLN A 42 -6.79 -0.07 0.09
CA GLN A 42 -6.57 -1.21 -0.79
C GLN A 42 -5.17 -1.13 -1.39
N ILE A 43 -4.44 -2.24 -1.31
CA ILE A 43 -3.17 -2.40 -2.01
C ILE A 43 -3.50 -2.94 -3.40
N ILE A 44 -3.31 -2.13 -4.41
CA ILE A 44 -3.69 -2.52 -5.79
C ILE A 44 -2.54 -3.12 -6.58
N ALA A 45 -1.31 -2.87 -6.14
CA ALA A 45 -0.12 -3.44 -6.75
C ALA A 45 1.05 -3.30 -5.79
N ILE A 46 2.09 -4.07 -6.01
CA ILE A 46 3.37 -3.90 -5.32
C ILE A 46 4.49 -3.89 -6.35
N LEU A 47 5.50 -3.07 -6.08
CA LEU A 47 6.71 -3.01 -6.89
C LEU A 47 7.83 -3.70 -6.12
N ASP A 48 8.36 -4.78 -6.70
CA ASP A 48 9.47 -5.51 -6.10
C ASP A 48 10.74 -4.66 -6.17
N PRO A 49 11.43 -4.46 -5.03
CA PRO A 49 12.59 -3.56 -5.00
C PRO A 49 13.81 -4.09 -5.72
N ILE A 50 13.90 -5.41 -5.92
CA ILE A 50 15.06 -6.05 -6.55
C ILE A 50 14.85 -6.18 -8.05
N SER A 51 13.75 -6.81 -8.46
CA SER A 51 13.46 -7.04 -9.88
C SER A 51 12.94 -5.79 -10.58
N GLN A 52 12.39 -4.83 -9.85
CA GLN A 52 11.70 -3.66 -10.36
C GLN A 52 10.48 -4.01 -11.21
N ASN A 53 9.90 -5.18 -10.96
CA ASN A 53 8.67 -5.62 -11.61
C ASN A 53 7.47 -5.33 -10.73
N TYR A 54 6.38 -4.91 -11.36
CA TYR A 54 5.11 -4.73 -10.66
C TYR A 54 4.37 -6.06 -10.56
N ASN A 55 3.80 -6.30 -9.40
CA ASN A 55 2.82 -7.36 -9.20
C ASN A 55 1.45 -6.70 -9.09
N TYR A 56 0.63 -6.87 -10.11
CA TYR A 56 -0.70 -6.26 -10.16
C TYR A 56 -1.77 -7.09 -9.46
N TYR A 57 -1.41 -8.27 -8.99
CA TYR A 57 -2.32 -9.19 -8.31
C TYR A 57 -1.66 -9.67 -7.02
N PRO A 58 -1.46 -8.74 -6.05
CA PRO A 58 -0.81 -9.14 -4.80
C PRO A 58 -1.62 -10.21 -4.08
N ASN A 59 -0.93 -11.24 -3.61
CA ASN A 59 -1.54 -12.31 -2.83
C ASN A 59 -1.45 -12.02 -1.34
N ALA A 60 -2.41 -12.57 -0.58
CA ALA A 60 -2.39 -12.48 0.87
C ALA A 60 -1.09 -13.02 1.48
N THR A 61 -0.44 -13.94 0.79
CA THR A 61 0.80 -14.58 1.24
C THR A 61 2.07 -13.86 0.79
N ASP A 62 1.95 -12.78 0.01
CA ASP A 62 3.12 -12.00 -0.40
C ASP A 62 3.76 -11.33 0.82
N THR A 63 5.08 -11.44 0.90
CA THR A 63 5.87 -10.94 2.02
C THR A 63 6.34 -9.51 1.76
N ILE A 64 6.27 -8.69 2.80
CA ILE A 64 6.76 -7.31 2.74
C ILE A 64 8.28 -7.31 2.77
N LEU A 65 8.88 -6.58 1.84
CA LEU A 65 10.32 -6.41 1.73
C LEU A 65 10.72 -4.96 1.97
N GLU A 66 11.93 -4.77 2.46
CA GLU A 66 12.55 -3.45 2.55
C GLU A 66 12.56 -2.78 1.18
N ASN A 67 12.22 -1.51 1.13
CA ASN A 67 12.16 -0.70 -0.10
C ASN A 67 11.11 -1.16 -1.13
N MET A 68 10.24 -2.07 -0.74
CA MET A 68 9.09 -2.40 -1.57
C MET A 68 8.18 -1.17 -1.68
N THR A 69 7.61 -0.94 -2.86
CA THR A 69 6.64 0.12 -3.03
C THR A 69 5.23 -0.49 -3.04
N LEU A 70 4.40 0.03 -2.15
CA LEU A 70 2.99 -0.35 -2.09
C LEU A 70 2.20 0.68 -2.89
N ILE A 71 1.49 0.21 -3.92
CA ILE A 71 0.62 1.07 -4.72
C ILE A 71 -0.76 0.98 -4.09
N THR A 72 -1.25 2.10 -3.57
CA THR A 72 -2.46 2.13 -2.75
C THR A 72 -3.54 2.98 -3.37
N LEU A 73 -4.78 2.65 -3.05
CA LEU A 73 -5.95 3.44 -3.43
C LEU A 73 -6.72 3.78 -2.16
N GLY A 74 -6.92 5.06 -1.92
CA GLY A 74 -7.65 5.53 -0.76
C GLY A 74 -7.64 7.04 -0.64
N ASP A 75 -8.28 7.56 0.41
CA ASP A 75 -8.24 8.99 0.69
C ASP A 75 -6.94 9.40 1.38
N SER A 76 -6.67 10.70 1.39
CA SER A 76 -5.41 11.22 1.91
C SER A 76 -5.20 10.92 3.39
N GLU A 77 -6.26 10.90 4.18
CA GLU A 77 -6.17 10.61 5.61
C GLU A 77 -5.73 9.17 5.85
N ARG A 78 -6.33 8.21 5.12
CA ARG A 78 -5.97 6.81 5.24
C ARG A 78 -4.58 6.51 4.71
N ILE A 79 -4.17 7.20 3.65
CA ILE A 79 -2.81 7.08 3.11
C ILE A 79 -1.80 7.54 4.16
N GLU A 80 -2.06 8.64 4.85
CA GLU A 80 -1.22 9.09 5.94
C GLU A 80 -1.19 8.08 7.08
N THR A 81 -2.34 7.50 7.43
CA THR A 81 -2.43 6.46 8.45
C THR A 81 -1.57 5.25 8.09
N LEU A 82 -1.61 4.81 6.82
CA LEU A 82 -0.78 3.70 6.39
C LEU A 82 0.71 4.04 6.50
N THR A 83 1.09 5.23 6.09
CA THR A 83 2.48 5.67 6.18
C THR A 83 3.00 5.57 7.61
N LYS A 84 2.18 5.97 8.58
CA LYS A 84 2.54 5.84 10.01
C LYS A 84 2.52 4.39 10.47
N PHE A 85 1.56 3.62 9.98
CA PHE A 85 1.39 2.21 10.38
C PHE A 85 2.61 1.36 10.03
N ILE A 86 3.23 1.59 8.89
CA ILE A 86 4.37 0.79 8.43
C ILE A 86 5.73 1.29 8.93
N ASN A 87 5.74 2.39 9.61
CA ASN A 87 6.99 2.93 10.17
C ASN A 87 7.48 2.18 11.39
#